data_cdf347b81a345a5ee993a00f9d8eabd6
#
_entry.id   cdf347b81a345a5ee993a00f9d8eabd6
#
_cell.length_a   1.000
_cell.length_b   1.000
_cell.length_c   1.000
_cell.angle_alpha   90.00
_cell.angle_beta   90.00
_cell.angle_gamma   90.00
#
_symmetry.space_group_name_H-M   'P 1'
#
loop_
_entity.id
_entity.type
_entity.pdbx_description
1 polymer ?
#
loop_
_entity_poly.entity_id
_entity_poly.type
_entity_poly.pdbx_seq_one_letter_code
_entity_poly.pdbx_strand_id
1 'polypeptide(L)'
;MIPQVNFIRRGLRHSLQLLGLSSLLLLSACERPFMDSVQNGYRGTGMVQVYNPRILETKQDNNVVPAALPPASPDGPKASQVFQNVKVLGDLSVGEFTRLMVSMTAWVAPQQGCTYCHAGDNMADDSKYTKIVARRMVEMTQHINADWKPHVANTGVTCYTCHRGEPVPKEVWFTANAQPQGSNFIGDKAGQNSPAASVNLSSLPNDPFTPFLLGKADIRVNGPTALPSGNRHSTKQAEFTYGLMTHMSTSLGVNCTYCHNSRSFQTWEGGPPQRTTAWHGIQMARDLNLTYLEPLTASFPANRKGELGDVAKVNCATCHQGAYKPLNGAAMLKDHPELGKYTAASAAAPAAGLTKTDITVASAAAPAAKAPAAKP
;
A
#
# COMPACT_ATOMS: atom_id res chain seq x y z
N MET A 1 -28.64 76.24 -9.77
CA MET A 1 -28.27 75.29 -8.75
C MET A 1 -28.96 73.96 -9.01
N ILE A 2 -28.46 73.03 -9.81
CA ILE A 2 -28.70 71.59 -9.74
C ILE A 2 -27.87 70.90 -10.85
N PRO A 3 -26.56 70.66 -10.66
CA PRO A 3 -25.89 69.58 -11.40
C PRO A 3 -25.29 68.52 -10.48
N GLN A 4 -25.24 68.70 -9.14
CA GLN A 4 -24.54 67.74 -8.26
C GLN A 4 -25.30 66.44 -7.98
N VAL A 5 -26.61 66.43 -8.03
CA VAL A 5 -27.42 65.23 -7.70
C VAL A 5 -27.30 64.12 -8.77
N ASN A 6 -27.06 64.49 -10.03
CA ASN A 6 -26.92 63.50 -11.10
C ASN A 6 -25.58 62.76 -11.10
N PHE A 7 -24.51 63.38 -10.56
CA PHE A 7 -23.22 62.76 -10.48
C PHE A 7 -23.14 61.68 -9.38
N ILE A 8 -23.75 61.96 -8.24
CA ILE A 8 -23.84 61.02 -7.13
C ILE A 8 -24.70 59.80 -7.50
N ARG A 9 -25.82 60.01 -8.19
CA ARG A 9 -26.67 58.91 -8.68
C ARG A 9 -25.99 58.01 -9.73
N ARG A 10 -25.16 58.56 -10.59
CA ARG A 10 -24.37 57.80 -11.55
C ARG A 10 -23.26 57.03 -10.89
N GLY A 11 -22.50 57.61 -9.95
CA GLY A 11 -21.50 56.92 -9.17
C GLY A 11 -22.06 55.76 -8.37
N LEU A 12 -23.19 55.95 -7.70
CA LEU A 12 -23.86 54.89 -6.91
C LEU A 12 -24.34 53.72 -7.81
N ARG A 13 -24.83 54.01 -9.01
CA ARG A 13 -25.22 52.93 -9.95
C ARG A 13 -24.04 52.12 -10.46
N HIS A 14 -22.92 52.73 -10.75
CA HIS A 14 -21.69 52.03 -11.16
C HIS A 14 -21.07 51.25 -10.03
N SER A 15 -21.12 51.77 -8.78
CA SER A 15 -20.67 51.02 -7.62
C SER A 15 -21.55 49.78 -7.32
N LEU A 16 -22.87 49.90 -7.45
CA LEU A 16 -23.78 48.78 -7.31
C LEU A 16 -23.62 47.72 -8.43
N GLN A 17 -23.36 48.16 -9.65
CA GLN A 17 -23.10 47.27 -10.78
C GLN A 17 -21.75 46.52 -10.61
N LEU A 18 -20.71 47.20 -10.15
CA LEU A 18 -19.42 46.60 -9.83
C LEU A 18 -19.53 45.60 -8.66
N LEU A 19 -20.29 45.95 -7.61
CA LEU A 19 -20.54 45.03 -6.50
C LEU A 19 -21.34 43.79 -6.94
N GLY A 20 -22.34 43.95 -7.79
CA GLY A 20 -23.13 42.88 -8.38
C GLY A 20 -22.28 41.95 -9.25
N LEU A 21 -21.39 42.54 -10.09
CA LEU A 21 -20.47 41.77 -10.94
C LEU A 21 -19.43 41.01 -10.10
N SER A 22 -18.90 41.62 -9.04
CA SER A 22 -17.96 40.98 -8.13
C SER A 22 -18.63 39.84 -7.34
N SER A 23 -19.88 39.99 -6.93
CA SER A 23 -20.65 38.94 -6.27
C SER A 23 -20.94 37.76 -7.21
N LEU A 24 -21.24 38.01 -8.47
CA LEU A 24 -21.42 36.97 -9.48
C LEU A 24 -20.12 36.22 -9.77
N LEU A 25 -18.98 36.90 -9.82
CA LEU A 25 -17.66 36.30 -10.00
C LEU A 25 -17.25 35.44 -8.76
N LEU A 26 -17.64 35.85 -7.56
CA LEU A 26 -17.38 35.09 -6.34
C LEU A 26 -18.29 33.85 -6.26
N LEU A 27 -19.47 33.87 -6.82
CA LEU A 27 -20.37 32.72 -6.88
C LEU A 27 -19.92 31.66 -7.91
N SER A 28 -19.27 32.08 -9.00
CA SER A 28 -18.71 31.15 -9.99
C SER A 28 -17.38 30.52 -9.54
N ALA A 29 -16.70 31.08 -8.53
CA ALA A 29 -15.46 30.52 -7.98
C ALA A 29 -15.66 29.25 -7.14
N CYS A 30 -16.89 28.86 -6.87
CA CYS A 30 -17.23 27.64 -6.11
C CYS A 30 -17.76 26.51 -7.02
N GLU A 31 -17.38 26.46 -8.29
CA GLU A 31 -17.68 25.28 -9.11
C GLU A 31 -16.98 24.05 -8.52
N ARG A 32 -17.75 23.29 -7.75
CA ARG A 32 -17.32 21.94 -7.40
C ARG A 32 -17.40 21.08 -8.65
N PRO A 33 -16.33 20.35 -9.01
CA PRO A 33 -16.44 19.37 -10.08
C PRO A 33 -17.57 18.41 -9.74
N PHE A 34 -18.39 18.06 -10.72
CA PHE A 34 -19.41 17.04 -10.53
C PHE A 34 -18.76 15.77 -10.02
N MET A 35 -19.38 15.18 -9.00
CA MET A 35 -18.89 13.92 -8.42
C MET A 35 -19.29 12.77 -9.33
N ASP A 36 -18.32 11.92 -9.69
CA ASP A 36 -18.60 10.70 -10.40
C ASP A 36 -19.10 9.63 -9.43
N SER A 37 -20.17 8.95 -9.76
CA SER A 37 -20.78 7.91 -8.93
C SER A 37 -20.89 6.60 -9.68
N VAL A 38 -20.41 5.52 -9.06
CA VAL A 38 -20.49 4.16 -9.61
C VAL A 38 -21.27 3.29 -8.63
N GLN A 39 -22.32 2.64 -9.12
CA GLN A 39 -23.10 1.68 -8.33
C GLN A 39 -22.33 0.35 -8.25
N ASN A 40 -21.90 -0.04 -7.04
CA ASN A 40 -21.13 -1.27 -6.80
C ASN A 40 -21.98 -2.47 -6.38
N GLY A 41 -23.25 -2.28 -6.06
CA GLY A 41 -24.16 -3.31 -5.61
C GLY A 41 -25.59 -3.00 -5.99
N TYR A 42 -26.54 -3.63 -5.31
CA TYR A 42 -27.96 -3.42 -5.58
C TYR A 42 -28.37 -1.98 -5.32
N ARG A 43 -29.18 -1.40 -6.20
CA ARG A 43 -29.73 -0.06 -6.01
C ARG A 43 -30.53 0.02 -4.71
N GLY A 44 -30.44 1.15 -4.03
CA GLY A 44 -31.10 1.36 -2.76
C GLY A 44 -30.45 0.73 -1.54
N THR A 45 -29.26 0.12 -1.69
CA THR A 45 -28.50 -0.48 -0.58
C THR A 45 -27.37 0.41 -0.08
N GLY A 46 -27.20 1.62 -0.61
CA GLY A 46 -26.10 2.51 -0.27
C GLY A 46 -24.73 2.06 -0.79
N MET A 47 -24.69 1.06 -1.68
CA MET A 47 -23.45 0.53 -2.24
C MET A 47 -23.01 1.34 -3.47
N VAL A 48 -22.69 2.60 -3.25
CA VAL A 48 -22.26 3.55 -4.28
C VAL A 48 -20.85 4.03 -3.97
N GLN A 49 -19.98 3.95 -4.95
CA GLN A 49 -18.66 4.57 -4.92
C GLN A 49 -18.76 5.97 -5.50
N VAL A 50 -18.40 6.97 -4.72
CA VAL A 50 -18.36 8.37 -5.14
C VAL A 50 -16.92 8.81 -5.26
N TYR A 51 -16.55 9.35 -6.42
CA TYR A 51 -15.21 9.83 -6.72
C TYR A 51 -15.16 11.35 -6.75
N ASN A 52 -14.08 11.91 -6.22
CA ASN A 52 -13.69 13.28 -6.46
C ASN A 52 -12.76 13.32 -7.67
N PRO A 53 -13.17 13.91 -8.81
CA PRO A 53 -12.36 13.93 -10.02
C PRO A 53 -10.97 14.56 -9.84
N ARG A 54 -10.86 15.60 -9.02
CA ARG A 54 -9.57 16.25 -8.72
C ARG A 54 -8.59 15.32 -8.00
N ILE A 55 -9.11 14.49 -7.08
CA ILE A 55 -8.28 13.51 -6.38
C ILE A 55 -7.90 12.36 -7.33
N LEU A 56 -8.81 11.96 -8.22
CA LEU A 56 -8.50 10.93 -9.21
C LEU A 56 -7.39 11.40 -10.16
N GLU A 57 -7.45 12.64 -10.63
CA GLU A 57 -6.43 13.23 -11.51
C GLU A 57 -5.04 13.19 -10.87
N THR A 58 -4.89 13.63 -9.62
CA THR A 58 -3.61 13.58 -8.90
C THR A 58 -3.08 12.15 -8.70
N LYS A 59 -3.96 11.16 -8.68
CA LYS A 59 -3.58 9.74 -8.54
C LYS A 59 -3.24 9.08 -9.87
N GLN A 60 -3.70 9.63 -10.99
CA GLN A 60 -3.40 9.12 -12.32
C GLN A 60 -1.90 9.21 -12.63
N ASP A 61 -1.24 10.30 -12.29
CA ASP A 61 0.20 10.50 -12.52
C ASP A 61 1.05 9.42 -11.84
N ASN A 62 0.64 8.97 -10.67
CA ASN A 62 1.31 7.88 -9.96
C ASN A 62 1.13 6.50 -10.63
N ASN A 63 0.20 6.37 -11.57
CA ASN A 63 -0.15 5.08 -12.18
C ASN A 63 0.18 5.03 -13.69
N VAL A 64 1.02 5.93 -14.17
CA VAL A 64 1.53 5.92 -15.55
C VAL A 64 2.53 4.77 -15.73
N VAL A 65 2.41 4.04 -16.82
CA VAL A 65 3.26 2.88 -17.14
C VAL A 65 4.33 3.30 -18.14
N PRO A 66 5.61 2.98 -17.90
CA PRO A 66 6.67 3.23 -18.87
C PRO A 66 6.50 2.32 -20.09
N ALA A 67 6.95 2.79 -21.24
CA ALA A 67 6.96 1.99 -22.45
C ALA A 67 7.85 0.74 -22.27
N ALA A 68 7.37 -0.40 -22.74
CA ALA A 68 8.13 -1.64 -22.72
C ALA A 68 9.28 -1.57 -23.73
N LEU A 69 10.45 -2.13 -23.34
CA LEU A 69 11.52 -2.35 -24.29
C LEU A 69 11.12 -3.43 -25.32
N PRO A 70 11.62 -3.37 -26.55
CA PRO A 70 11.39 -4.40 -27.53
C PRO A 70 11.71 -5.79 -26.96
N PRO A 71 10.95 -6.84 -27.31
CA PRO A 71 11.24 -8.20 -26.88
C PRO A 71 12.62 -8.65 -27.37
N ALA A 72 13.34 -9.40 -26.54
CA ALA A 72 14.57 -10.04 -26.92
C ALA A 72 14.32 -11.48 -27.38
N SER A 73 15.22 -12.00 -28.22
CA SER A 73 15.14 -13.39 -28.65
C SER A 73 15.38 -14.34 -27.48
N PRO A 74 14.60 -15.41 -27.33
CA PRO A 74 14.85 -16.47 -26.37
C PRO A 74 16.00 -17.39 -26.79
N ASP A 75 16.48 -17.24 -28.04
CA ASP A 75 17.54 -18.06 -28.60
C ASP A 75 18.93 -17.58 -28.17
N GLY A 76 19.90 -18.48 -28.22
CA GLY A 76 21.28 -18.21 -27.89
C GLY A 76 21.71 -18.78 -26.54
N PRO A 77 22.96 -18.47 -26.12
CA PRO A 77 23.51 -18.99 -24.87
C PRO A 77 22.70 -18.48 -23.66
N LYS A 78 22.66 -19.30 -22.61
CA LYS A 78 22.00 -18.94 -21.37
C LYS A 78 22.85 -17.97 -20.54
N ALA A 79 22.19 -17.10 -19.78
CA ALA A 79 22.85 -16.12 -18.91
C ALA A 79 23.80 -16.79 -17.92
N SER A 80 23.46 -17.97 -17.38
CA SER A 80 24.32 -18.75 -16.49
C SER A 80 25.57 -19.33 -17.18
N GLN A 81 25.58 -19.43 -18.49
CA GLN A 81 26.74 -19.94 -19.28
C GLN A 81 27.73 -18.82 -19.62
N VAL A 82 27.27 -17.59 -19.74
CA VAL A 82 28.06 -16.44 -20.19
C VAL A 82 28.47 -15.54 -19.03
N PHE A 83 27.57 -15.31 -18.07
CA PHE A 83 27.83 -14.42 -16.96
C PHE A 83 28.16 -15.19 -15.69
N GLN A 84 29.03 -14.61 -14.88
CA GLN A 84 29.44 -15.18 -13.60
C GLN A 84 28.42 -14.78 -12.49
N ASN A 85 28.27 -15.66 -11.51
CA ASN A 85 27.47 -15.41 -10.28
C ASN A 85 25.99 -15.10 -10.55
N VAL A 86 25.40 -15.65 -11.61
CA VAL A 86 23.98 -15.57 -11.92
C VAL A 86 23.23 -16.60 -11.09
N LYS A 87 22.62 -16.16 -9.96
CA LYS A 87 21.91 -17.02 -9.00
C LYS A 87 20.41 -17.13 -9.31
N VAL A 88 19.85 -16.13 -9.98
CA VAL A 88 18.46 -16.08 -10.43
C VAL A 88 18.41 -15.77 -11.91
N LEU A 89 17.38 -16.23 -12.63
CA LEU A 89 17.19 -15.93 -14.07
C LEU A 89 18.29 -16.49 -14.98
N GLY A 90 19.04 -17.50 -14.52
CA GLY A 90 20.16 -18.06 -15.28
C GLY A 90 19.76 -18.87 -16.52
N ASP A 91 18.51 -19.24 -16.63
CA ASP A 91 17.87 -19.97 -17.72
C ASP A 91 17.42 -19.07 -18.88
N LEU A 92 17.43 -17.76 -18.70
CA LEU A 92 17.13 -16.80 -19.76
C LEU A 92 18.26 -16.77 -20.80
N SER A 93 17.95 -16.44 -22.05
CA SER A 93 18.96 -16.07 -23.03
C SER A 93 19.69 -14.81 -22.56
N VAL A 94 20.90 -14.59 -23.05
CA VAL A 94 21.69 -13.38 -22.76
C VAL A 94 20.89 -12.12 -23.13
N GLY A 95 20.13 -12.17 -24.23
CA GLY A 95 19.29 -11.08 -24.69
C GLY A 95 18.14 -10.78 -23.73
N GLU A 96 17.38 -11.80 -23.33
CA GLU A 96 16.29 -11.65 -22.35
C GLU A 96 16.81 -11.17 -21.00
N PHE A 97 17.90 -11.75 -20.51
CA PHE A 97 18.54 -11.36 -19.26
C PHE A 97 18.96 -9.89 -19.26
N THR A 98 19.67 -9.45 -20.30
CA THR A 98 20.14 -8.06 -20.42
C THR A 98 18.95 -7.09 -20.53
N ARG A 99 17.95 -7.45 -21.32
CA ARG A 99 16.70 -6.66 -21.43
C ARG A 99 16.05 -6.46 -20.07
N LEU A 100 15.94 -7.52 -19.26
CA LEU A 100 15.35 -7.44 -17.94
C LEU A 100 16.21 -6.58 -16.99
N MET A 101 17.54 -6.69 -17.02
CA MET A 101 18.43 -5.85 -16.21
C MET A 101 18.25 -4.35 -16.53
N VAL A 102 18.15 -4.01 -17.82
CA VAL A 102 17.87 -2.63 -18.26
C VAL A 102 16.49 -2.18 -17.78
N SER A 103 15.48 -3.03 -17.92
CA SER A 103 14.12 -2.73 -17.43
C SER A 103 14.07 -2.54 -15.91
N MET A 104 14.73 -3.42 -15.15
CA MET A 104 14.82 -3.30 -13.69
C MET A 104 15.51 -2.01 -13.27
N THR A 105 16.59 -1.62 -13.96
CA THR A 105 17.29 -0.36 -13.70
C THR A 105 16.34 0.83 -13.89
N ALA A 106 15.60 0.86 -15.01
CA ALA A 106 14.63 1.93 -15.28
C ALA A 106 13.48 1.96 -14.27
N TRP A 107 13.08 0.80 -13.74
CA TRP A 107 11.94 0.68 -12.81
C TRP A 107 12.30 0.95 -11.35
N VAL A 108 13.57 0.75 -10.96
CA VAL A 108 13.97 0.78 -9.55
C VAL A 108 14.98 1.89 -9.27
N ALA A 109 15.94 2.11 -10.15
CA ALA A 109 17.03 3.04 -9.91
C ALA A 109 17.47 3.80 -11.19
N PRO A 110 16.54 4.49 -11.87
CA PRO A 110 16.83 5.14 -13.15
C PRO A 110 17.91 6.22 -13.06
N GLN A 111 18.02 6.87 -11.90
CA GLN A 111 19.01 7.94 -11.68
C GLN A 111 20.38 7.40 -11.29
N GLN A 112 20.45 6.30 -10.54
CA GLN A 112 21.68 5.69 -10.08
C GLN A 112 22.26 4.69 -11.10
N GLY A 113 21.44 4.21 -12.03
CA GLY A 113 21.82 3.28 -13.06
C GLY A 113 22.23 1.90 -12.53
N CYS A 114 22.99 1.16 -13.33
CA CYS A 114 23.42 -0.21 -13.01
C CYS A 114 24.26 -0.27 -11.72
N THR A 115 24.99 0.80 -11.42
CA THR A 115 25.87 0.88 -10.24
C THR A 115 25.11 0.94 -8.92
N TYR A 116 23.79 1.10 -8.92
CA TYR A 116 23.00 0.95 -7.71
C TYR A 116 23.09 -0.47 -7.14
N CYS A 117 23.03 -1.47 -8.00
CA CYS A 117 23.10 -2.89 -7.60
C CYS A 117 24.47 -3.52 -7.85
N HIS A 118 25.24 -3.07 -8.84
CA HIS A 118 26.51 -3.66 -9.23
C HIS A 118 27.70 -2.82 -8.77
N ALA A 119 28.80 -3.49 -8.41
CA ALA A 119 30.01 -2.86 -7.93
C ALA A 119 30.96 -2.53 -9.11
N GLY A 120 30.82 -1.33 -9.67
CA GLY A 120 31.68 -0.85 -10.75
C GLY A 120 31.70 -1.77 -11.96
N ASP A 121 32.88 -2.10 -12.44
CA ASP A 121 33.08 -2.92 -13.63
C ASP A 121 32.90 -4.43 -13.39
N ASN A 122 32.91 -4.86 -12.14
CA ASN A 122 32.66 -6.26 -11.78
C ASN A 122 31.20 -6.53 -11.48
N MET A 123 30.42 -6.86 -12.52
CA MET A 123 29.01 -7.18 -12.39
C MET A 123 28.73 -8.45 -11.55
N ALA A 124 29.74 -9.32 -11.36
CA ALA A 124 29.62 -10.55 -10.57
C ALA A 124 29.79 -10.32 -9.06
N ASP A 125 30.36 -9.20 -8.64
CA ASP A 125 30.64 -8.88 -7.23
C ASP A 125 29.36 -8.75 -6.40
N ASP A 126 29.32 -9.36 -5.20
CA ASP A 126 28.22 -9.33 -4.25
C ASP A 126 28.45 -8.38 -3.06
N SER A 127 29.46 -7.51 -3.12
CA SER A 127 29.77 -6.55 -2.04
C SER A 127 28.66 -5.56 -1.77
N LYS A 128 27.80 -5.28 -2.75
CA LYS A 128 26.64 -4.39 -2.57
C LYS A 128 25.42 -5.16 -2.04
N TYR A 129 24.94 -4.76 -0.88
CA TYR A 129 23.71 -5.31 -0.31
C TYR A 129 22.50 -5.18 -1.25
N THR A 130 22.43 -4.11 -2.04
CA THR A 130 21.36 -3.86 -3.00
C THR A 130 21.25 -4.95 -4.06
N LYS A 131 22.36 -5.59 -4.44
CA LYS A 131 22.35 -6.74 -5.35
C LYS A 131 21.77 -7.98 -4.70
N ILE A 132 22.08 -8.21 -3.43
CA ILE A 132 21.50 -9.31 -2.62
C ILE A 132 19.99 -9.11 -2.50
N VAL A 133 19.57 -7.88 -2.15
CA VAL A 133 18.16 -7.50 -2.07
C VAL A 133 17.46 -7.66 -3.41
N ALA A 134 18.07 -7.22 -4.53
CA ALA A 134 17.47 -7.31 -5.85
C ALA A 134 17.16 -8.76 -6.27
N ARG A 135 18.06 -9.71 -5.98
CA ARG A 135 17.79 -11.14 -6.21
C ARG A 135 16.54 -11.60 -5.44
N ARG A 136 16.47 -11.23 -4.17
CA ARG A 136 15.32 -11.60 -3.33
C ARG A 136 14.03 -10.97 -3.82
N MET A 137 14.09 -9.75 -4.37
CA MET A 137 12.93 -9.07 -4.98
C MET A 137 12.48 -9.74 -6.27
N VAL A 138 13.40 -10.27 -7.08
CA VAL A 138 13.04 -11.07 -8.27
C VAL A 138 12.29 -12.33 -7.85
N GLU A 139 12.81 -13.08 -6.87
CA GLU A 139 12.16 -14.28 -6.33
C GLU A 139 10.77 -13.95 -5.78
N MET A 140 10.65 -12.85 -5.01
CA MET A 140 9.37 -12.37 -4.49
C MET A 140 8.39 -12.04 -5.61
N THR A 141 8.83 -11.37 -6.66
CA THR A 141 7.99 -11.03 -7.82
C THR A 141 7.48 -12.29 -8.52
N GLN A 142 8.35 -13.27 -8.73
CA GLN A 142 7.98 -14.56 -9.31
C GLN A 142 6.97 -15.31 -8.42
N HIS A 143 7.19 -15.31 -7.10
CA HIS A 143 6.25 -15.88 -6.14
C HIS A 143 4.87 -15.23 -6.19
N ILE A 144 4.80 -13.91 -6.21
CA ILE A 144 3.53 -13.19 -6.34
C ILE A 144 2.78 -13.64 -7.59
N ASN A 145 3.48 -13.69 -8.72
CA ASN A 145 2.88 -14.01 -10.00
C ASN A 145 2.47 -15.49 -10.15
N ALA A 146 3.16 -16.39 -9.46
CA ALA A 146 2.85 -17.83 -9.50
C ALA A 146 1.73 -18.20 -8.51
N ASP A 147 1.86 -17.79 -7.23
CA ASP A 147 1.09 -18.36 -6.13
C ASP A 147 -0.03 -17.42 -5.64
N TRP A 148 0.05 -16.12 -5.92
CA TRP A 148 -0.95 -15.13 -5.49
C TRP A 148 -1.92 -14.70 -6.59
N LYS A 149 -2.16 -15.54 -7.59
CA LYS A 149 -3.17 -15.30 -8.64
C LYS A 149 -4.57 -14.98 -8.13
N PRO A 150 -5.04 -15.51 -6.97
CA PRO A 150 -6.31 -15.09 -6.39
C PRO A 150 -6.40 -13.59 -6.07
N HIS A 151 -5.24 -12.90 -5.95
CA HIS A 151 -5.17 -11.46 -5.75
C HIS A 151 -4.74 -10.70 -7.02
N VAL A 152 -3.63 -11.11 -7.64
CA VAL A 152 -3.04 -10.36 -8.76
C VAL A 152 -3.60 -10.76 -10.13
N ALA A 153 -4.37 -11.83 -10.20
CA ALA A 153 -4.93 -12.41 -11.44
C ALA A 153 -3.85 -12.69 -12.51
N ASN A 154 -4.22 -12.60 -13.77
CA ASN A 154 -3.28 -12.75 -14.89
C ASN A 154 -2.55 -11.43 -15.22
N THR A 155 -2.99 -10.32 -14.65
CA THR A 155 -2.30 -9.03 -14.78
C THR A 155 -0.91 -9.11 -14.18
N GLY A 156 -0.78 -9.78 -13.03
CA GLY A 156 0.46 -9.97 -12.31
C GLY A 156 1.10 -8.65 -11.88
N VAL A 157 2.34 -8.76 -11.45
CA VAL A 157 3.15 -7.61 -11.01
C VAL A 157 4.54 -7.66 -11.65
N THR A 158 5.18 -6.50 -11.74
CA THR A 158 6.60 -6.34 -12.05
C THR A 158 7.25 -5.50 -10.96
N CYS A 159 8.57 -5.30 -11.00
CA CYS A 159 9.26 -4.41 -10.07
C CYS A 159 8.66 -2.99 -10.09
N TYR A 160 8.26 -2.52 -11.27
CA TYR A 160 7.64 -1.21 -11.42
C TYR A 160 6.31 -1.07 -10.66
N THR A 161 5.57 -2.15 -10.47
CA THR A 161 4.27 -2.11 -9.75
C THR A 161 4.39 -1.48 -8.37
N CYS A 162 5.50 -1.71 -7.68
CA CYS A 162 5.77 -1.15 -6.35
C CYS A 162 6.75 0.04 -6.41
N HIS A 163 7.84 -0.09 -7.18
CA HIS A 163 8.97 0.86 -7.14
C HIS A 163 8.73 2.18 -7.88
N ARG A 164 8.03 2.16 -9.01
CA ARG A 164 7.67 3.38 -9.79
C ARG A 164 8.86 4.31 -10.07
N GLY A 165 10.04 3.75 -10.34
CA GLY A 165 11.28 4.50 -10.59
C GLY A 165 12.05 4.90 -9.32
N GLU A 166 11.65 4.42 -8.15
CA GLU A 166 12.30 4.73 -6.88
C GLU A 166 12.95 3.49 -6.26
N PRO A 167 14.20 3.60 -5.75
CA PRO A 167 14.89 2.48 -5.11
C PRO A 167 14.18 1.92 -3.88
N VAL A 168 13.49 2.77 -3.16
CA VAL A 168 12.55 2.39 -2.09
C VAL A 168 11.16 2.77 -2.55
N PRO A 169 10.25 1.81 -2.63
CA PRO A 169 8.86 2.14 -2.94
C PRO A 169 8.32 3.21 -2.01
N LYS A 170 7.48 4.09 -2.52
CA LYS A 170 6.66 4.95 -1.68
C LYS A 170 5.74 4.09 -0.82
N GLU A 171 5.24 4.64 0.27
CA GLU A 171 4.21 3.96 1.09
C GLU A 171 4.65 2.61 1.70
N VAL A 172 5.95 2.43 1.94
CA VAL A 172 6.44 1.34 2.81
C VAL A 172 6.18 1.69 4.27
N TRP A 173 6.20 0.70 5.15
CA TRP A 173 6.06 0.91 6.58
C TRP A 173 7.14 0.19 7.37
N PHE A 174 7.37 0.69 8.57
CA PHE A 174 8.23 0.10 9.60
C PHE A 174 7.39 -0.14 10.84
N THR A 175 7.78 -1.09 11.65
CA THR A 175 7.15 -1.31 12.95
C THR A 175 7.29 -0.05 13.79
N ALA A 176 6.19 0.46 14.29
CA ALA A 176 6.18 1.68 15.10
C ALA A 176 6.26 1.34 16.59
N ASN A 177 6.92 2.23 17.33
CA ASN A 177 6.81 2.24 18.79
C ASN A 177 5.35 2.43 19.21
N ALA A 178 5.01 1.93 20.40
CA ALA A 178 3.71 2.19 20.98
C ALA A 178 3.43 3.70 20.98
N GLN A 179 2.30 4.06 20.38
CA GLN A 179 1.89 5.46 20.30
C GLN A 179 1.75 6.05 21.71
N PRO A 180 2.30 7.24 21.97
CA PRO A 180 2.03 7.94 23.22
C PRO A 180 0.53 8.06 23.39
N GLN A 181 0.03 7.65 24.53
CA GLN A 181 -1.36 7.91 24.88
C GLN A 181 -1.51 9.40 25.13
N GLY A 182 -2.64 9.95 24.70
CA GLY A 182 -2.88 11.38 24.69
C GLY A 182 -2.45 12.08 25.95
N SER A 183 -1.92 13.26 25.78
CA SER A 183 -1.37 14.07 26.87
C SER A 183 -2.41 14.35 27.95
N ASN A 184 -1.98 14.40 29.18
CA ASN A 184 -2.74 14.72 30.40
C ASN A 184 -3.53 16.06 30.34
N PHE A 185 -4.17 16.37 29.24
CA PHE A 185 -5.03 17.54 29.11
C PHE A 185 -6.40 17.27 29.74
N ILE A 186 -7.04 18.28 30.28
CA ILE A 186 -8.35 18.15 30.90
C ILE A 186 -9.34 17.51 29.91
N GLY A 187 -9.83 16.32 30.24
CA GLY A 187 -10.73 15.54 29.40
C GLY A 187 -10.07 14.44 28.55
N ASP A 188 -8.75 14.41 28.46
CA ASP A 188 -8.03 13.34 27.81
C ASP A 188 -7.79 12.20 28.81
N LYS A 189 -8.64 11.19 28.73
CA LYS A 189 -8.44 10.00 29.55
C LYS A 189 -7.55 9.01 28.82
N ALA A 190 -6.57 8.50 29.55
CA ALA A 190 -5.67 7.44 29.12
C ALA A 190 -6.41 6.41 28.24
N GLY A 191 -5.99 6.27 27.00
CA GLY A 191 -6.54 5.29 26.07
C GLY A 191 -6.87 5.82 24.68
N GLN A 192 -6.93 7.12 24.45
CA GLN A 192 -7.05 7.66 23.10
C GLN A 192 -5.69 7.70 22.41
N ASN A 193 -5.67 7.25 21.15
CA ASN A 193 -4.47 7.34 20.33
C ASN A 193 -4.31 8.79 19.82
N SER A 194 -3.08 9.25 19.70
CA SER A 194 -2.78 10.51 18.99
C SER A 194 -3.00 10.33 17.48
N PRO A 195 -3.47 11.35 16.75
CA PRO A 195 -3.64 11.27 15.30
C PRO A 195 -2.32 10.89 14.60
N ALA A 196 -2.39 9.94 13.67
CA ALA A 196 -1.24 9.50 12.88
C ALA A 196 -1.59 9.45 11.38
N ALA A 197 -0.61 9.75 10.53
CA ALA A 197 -0.80 9.75 9.07
C ALA A 197 -1.16 8.37 8.52
N SER A 198 -0.62 7.29 9.12
CA SER A 198 -0.92 5.90 8.77
C SER A 198 -2.41 5.53 8.85
N VAL A 199 -3.17 6.27 9.64
CA VAL A 199 -4.61 6.10 9.86
C VAL A 199 -5.40 7.39 9.56
N ASN A 200 -4.97 8.15 8.56
CA ASN A 200 -5.62 9.35 8.07
C ASN A 200 -5.86 10.42 9.16
N LEU A 201 -4.89 10.59 10.05
CA LEU A 201 -4.96 11.54 11.18
C LEU A 201 -6.16 11.31 12.12
N SER A 202 -6.66 10.09 12.18
CA SER A 202 -7.71 9.68 13.13
C SER A 202 -7.10 9.22 14.45
N SER A 203 -7.91 9.11 15.51
CA SER A 203 -7.51 8.55 16.81
C SER A 203 -7.48 7.02 16.82
N LEU A 204 -7.03 6.40 15.73
CA LEU A 204 -6.82 4.97 15.61
C LEU A 204 -5.37 4.60 15.92
N PRO A 205 -5.05 3.33 16.20
CA PRO A 205 -3.67 2.91 16.41
C PRO A 205 -2.78 3.26 15.21
N ASN A 206 -1.61 3.85 15.47
CA ASN A 206 -0.68 4.32 14.45
C ASN A 206 -0.01 3.19 13.63
N ASP A 207 -0.01 1.99 14.16
CA ASP A 207 0.45 0.78 13.46
C ASP A 207 -0.70 -0.21 13.26
N PRO A 208 -1.56 0.00 12.25
CA PRO A 208 -2.63 -0.93 11.93
C PRO A 208 -2.13 -2.17 11.18
N PHE A 209 -0.82 -2.29 10.93
CA PHE A 209 -0.23 -3.30 10.06
C PHE A 209 0.30 -4.51 10.81
N THR A 210 1.05 -4.30 11.89
CA THR A 210 1.70 -5.37 12.65
C THR A 210 0.75 -6.51 13.02
N PRO A 211 -0.46 -6.28 13.55
CA PRO A 211 -1.35 -7.38 13.91
C PRO A 211 -1.77 -8.26 12.74
N PHE A 212 -1.84 -7.70 11.53
CA PHE A 212 -2.43 -8.36 10.36
C PHE A 212 -1.43 -8.69 9.25
N LEU A 213 -0.39 -7.86 9.08
CA LEU A 213 0.61 -8.00 8.01
C LEU A 213 1.95 -8.58 8.50
N LEU A 214 2.10 -8.82 9.80
CA LEU A 214 3.12 -9.67 10.42
C LEU A 214 2.45 -10.75 11.26
N GLY A 215 1.47 -10.38 12.07
CA GLY A 215 0.66 -11.32 12.86
C GLY A 215 -0.52 -11.89 12.09
N LYS A 216 -1.22 -12.83 12.74
CA LYS A 216 -2.46 -13.47 12.25
C LYS A 216 -3.64 -13.11 13.14
N ALA A 217 -3.70 -11.88 13.64
CA ALA A 217 -4.82 -11.43 14.45
C ALA A 217 -6.14 -11.50 13.66
N ASP A 218 -7.22 -11.76 14.37
CA ASP A 218 -8.55 -11.79 13.79
C ASP A 218 -8.96 -10.39 13.32
N ILE A 219 -9.30 -10.28 12.05
CA ILE A 219 -9.82 -9.04 11.46
C ILE A 219 -11.29 -8.85 11.86
N ARG A 220 -12.05 -9.95 11.92
CA ARG A 220 -13.45 -9.91 12.34
C ARG A 220 -13.53 -9.84 13.87
N VAL A 221 -13.98 -8.72 14.38
CA VAL A 221 -14.07 -8.43 15.82
C VAL A 221 -15.49 -8.49 16.37
N ASN A 222 -16.50 -8.69 15.51
CA ASN A 222 -17.89 -8.83 15.92
C ASN A 222 -18.21 -10.30 16.23
N GLY A 223 -18.87 -10.56 17.33
CA GLY A 223 -19.43 -11.86 17.65
C GLY A 223 -20.53 -12.29 16.69
N PRO A 224 -20.93 -13.56 16.69
CA PRO A 224 -22.00 -14.09 15.85
C PRO A 224 -23.41 -13.71 16.34
N THR A 225 -23.53 -13.15 17.53
CA THR A 225 -24.79 -12.78 18.17
C THR A 225 -24.89 -11.28 18.41
N ALA A 226 -26.11 -10.75 18.48
CA ALA A 226 -26.37 -9.33 18.77
C ALA A 226 -25.99 -8.93 20.21
N LEU A 227 -25.97 -9.90 21.13
CA LEU A 227 -25.60 -9.66 22.51
C LEU A 227 -24.09 -9.79 22.72
N PRO A 228 -23.49 -9.04 23.65
CA PRO A 228 -22.04 -9.09 23.91
C PRO A 228 -21.57 -10.40 24.54
N SER A 229 -22.48 -11.25 24.99
CA SER A 229 -22.17 -12.57 25.54
C SER A 229 -21.49 -13.45 24.46
N GLY A 230 -20.29 -13.96 24.75
CA GLY A 230 -19.50 -14.75 23.82
C GLY A 230 -18.58 -13.95 22.89
N ASN A 231 -18.69 -12.64 22.82
CA ASN A 231 -17.69 -11.81 22.14
C ASN A 231 -16.49 -11.60 23.07
N ARG A 232 -15.33 -12.08 22.64
CA ARG A 232 -14.06 -11.95 23.38
C ARG A 232 -13.15 -10.86 22.84
N HIS A 233 -13.59 -10.12 21.82
CA HIS A 233 -12.80 -9.05 21.23
C HIS A 233 -13.00 -7.73 21.99
N SER A 234 -11.91 -6.98 22.11
CA SER A 234 -11.91 -5.68 22.77
C SER A 234 -12.20 -4.54 21.77
N THR A 235 -12.61 -3.38 22.30
CA THR A 235 -12.70 -2.15 21.52
C THR A 235 -11.36 -1.82 20.83
N LYS A 236 -10.24 -2.06 21.51
CA LYS A 236 -8.91 -1.83 20.94
C LYS A 236 -8.63 -2.71 19.72
N GLN A 237 -9.04 -3.95 19.73
CA GLN A 237 -8.94 -4.83 18.55
C GLN A 237 -9.80 -4.31 17.40
N ALA A 238 -11.00 -3.78 17.69
CA ALA A 238 -11.83 -3.14 16.67
C ALA A 238 -11.18 -1.89 16.08
N GLU A 239 -10.47 -1.09 16.88
CA GLU A 239 -9.70 0.06 16.39
C GLU A 239 -8.60 -0.36 15.42
N PHE A 240 -7.85 -1.41 15.70
CA PHE A 240 -6.84 -1.95 14.78
C PHE A 240 -7.47 -2.41 13.46
N THR A 241 -8.58 -3.15 13.53
CA THR A 241 -9.31 -3.58 12.33
C THR A 241 -9.78 -2.39 11.51
N TYR A 242 -10.34 -1.38 12.18
CA TYR A 242 -10.81 -0.19 11.50
C TYR A 242 -9.67 0.62 10.88
N GLY A 243 -8.52 0.70 11.55
CA GLY A 243 -7.30 1.30 11.02
C GLY A 243 -6.84 0.62 9.72
N LEU A 244 -6.82 -0.72 9.70
CA LEU A 244 -6.49 -1.48 8.50
C LEU A 244 -7.51 -1.20 7.36
N MET A 245 -8.81 -1.21 7.65
CA MET A 245 -9.86 -0.94 6.66
C MET A 245 -9.76 0.47 6.08
N THR A 246 -9.47 1.47 6.92
CA THR A 246 -9.25 2.85 6.49
C THR A 246 -8.02 2.96 5.59
N HIS A 247 -6.93 2.31 5.96
CA HIS A 247 -5.73 2.22 5.13
C HIS A 247 -6.03 1.57 3.77
N MET A 248 -6.75 0.45 3.74
CA MET A 248 -7.13 -0.22 2.50
C MET A 248 -7.99 0.69 1.60
N SER A 249 -8.98 1.36 2.16
CA SER A 249 -9.85 2.30 1.45
C SER A 249 -9.03 3.39 0.76
N THR A 250 -8.11 4.02 1.49
CA THR A 250 -7.23 5.07 0.96
C THR A 250 -6.26 4.53 -0.09
N SER A 251 -5.65 3.37 0.19
CA SER A 251 -4.68 2.74 -0.71
C SER A 251 -5.26 2.36 -2.06
N LEU A 252 -6.51 1.89 -2.07
CA LEU A 252 -7.22 1.51 -3.29
C LEU A 252 -7.98 2.69 -3.93
N GLY A 253 -8.13 3.81 -3.24
CA GLY A 253 -8.92 4.93 -3.70
C GLY A 253 -10.42 4.62 -3.80
N VAL A 254 -10.94 3.78 -2.90
CA VAL A 254 -12.34 3.32 -2.89
C VAL A 254 -12.96 3.55 -1.51
N ASN A 255 -14.28 3.59 -1.44
CA ASN A 255 -15.00 3.63 -0.17
C ASN A 255 -15.27 2.21 0.37
N CYS A 256 -15.82 2.14 1.58
CA CYS A 256 -16.12 0.88 2.27
C CYS A 256 -17.04 -0.04 1.47
N THR A 257 -17.98 0.51 0.70
CA THR A 257 -18.98 -0.27 -0.04
C THR A 257 -18.43 -0.94 -1.31
N TYR A 258 -17.19 -0.66 -1.67
CA TYR A 258 -16.50 -1.39 -2.72
C TYR A 258 -16.27 -2.86 -2.34
N CYS A 259 -16.05 -3.13 -1.03
CA CYS A 259 -15.80 -4.46 -0.50
C CYS A 259 -16.90 -4.96 0.44
N HIS A 260 -17.70 -4.08 1.04
CA HIS A 260 -18.70 -4.43 2.04
C HIS A 260 -20.12 -4.11 1.60
N ASN A 261 -21.07 -4.97 2.01
CA ASN A 261 -22.48 -4.64 1.92
C ASN A 261 -22.84 -3.68 3.08
N SER A 262 -23.42 -2.53 2.76
CA SER A 262 -23.78 -1.51 3.76
C SER A 262 -24.85 -1.98 4.77
N ARG A 263 -25.64 -3.02 4.44
CA ARG A 263 -26.60 -3.62 5.36
C ARG A 263 -25.94 -4.43 6.47
N SER A 264 -24.80 -5.06 6.17
CA SER A 264 -24.04 -5.87 7.11
C SER A 264 -22.57 -5.96 6.73
N PHE A 265 -21.76 -5.10 7.30
CA PHE A 265 -20.31 -5.07 7.05
C PHE A 265 -19.60 -6.34 7.48
N GLN A 266 -20.12 -7.08 8.43
CA GLN A 266 -19.50 -8.27 9.00
C GLN A 266 -19.73 -9.55 8.19
N THR A 267 -20.85 -9.63 7.43
CA THR A 267 -21.18 -10.85 6.69
C THR A 267 -20.47 -10.90 5.34
N TRP A 268 -20.16 -12.11 4.90
CA TRP A 268 -19.65 -12.37 3.56
C TRP A 268 -20.77 -12.48 2.54
N GLU A 269 -21.93 -12.93 3.00
CA GLU A 269 -23.11 -13.10 2.17
C GLU A 269 -23.61 -11.76 1.62
N GLY A 270 -23.89 -11.73 0.33
CA GLY A 270 -24.30 -10.49 -0.36
C GLY A 270 -23.23 -9.41 -0.45
N GLY A 271 -21.98 -9.71 -0.05
CA GLY A 271 -20.85 -8.80 -0.23
C GLY A 271 -20.31 -8.83 -1.66
N PRO A 272 -19.71 -7.72 -2.14
CA PRO A 272 -19.03 -7.69 -3.43
C PRO A 272 -17.84 -8.67 -3.49
N PRO A 273 -17.53 -9.26 -4.67
CA PRO A 273 -16.43 -10.22 -4.83
C PRO A 273 -15.05 -9.62 -4.52
N GLN A 274 -14.91 -8.32 -4.62
CA GLN A 274 -13.68 -7.58 -4.28
C GLN A 274 -13.23 -7.82 -2.83
N ARG A 275 -14.16 -8.15 -1.94
CA ARG A 275 -13.85 -8.50 -0.56
C ARG A 275 -12.98 -9.76 -0.47
N THR A 276 -13.27 -10.78 -1.28
CA THR A 276 -12.47 -12.01 -1.35
C THR A 276 -11.07 -11.72 -1.90
N THR A 277 -10.98 -10.92 -2.97
CA THR A 277 -9.69 -10.48 -3.52
C THR A 277 -8.87 -9.73 -2.48
N ALA A 278 -9.49 -8.81 -1.72
CA ALA A 278 -8.83 -8.08 -0.65
C ALA A 278 -8.34 -8.99 0.50
N TRP A 279 -9.11 -10.03 0.84
CA TRP A 279 -8.70 -11.04 1.81
C TRP A 279 -7.41 -11.76 1.39
N HIS A 280 -7.32 -12.17 0.13
CA HIS A 280 -6.09 -12.74 -0.42
C HIS A 280 -4.94 -11.71 -0.41
N GLY A 281 -5.22 -10.43 -0.64
CA GLY A 281 -4.22 -9.37 -0.58
C GLY A 281 -3.60 -9.19 0.81
N ILE A 282 -4.41 -9.29 1.88
CA ILE A 282 -3.90 -9.24 3.27
C ILE A 282 -2.96 -10.42 3.54
N GLN A 283 -3.35 -11.61 3.10
CA GLN A 283 -2.53 -12.81 3.28
C GLN A 283 -1.23 -12.72 2.47
N MET A 284 -1.32 -12.27 1.22
CA MET A 284 -0.17 -12.04 0.36
C MET A 284 0.80 -11.03 1.01
N ALA A 285 0.33 -9.85 1.43
CA ALA A 285 1.20 -8.86 2.06
C ALA A 285 1.91 -9.40 3.31
N ARG A 286 1.22 -10.20 4.14
CA ARG A 286 1.81 -10.89 5.28
C ARG A 286 2.90 -11.87 4.85
N ASP A 287 2.62 -12.69 3.86
CA ASP A 287 3.57 -13.67 3.34
C ASP A 287 4.82 -12.98 2.80
N LEU A 288 4.67 -11.92 2.00
CA LEU A 288 5.78 -11.16 1.46
C LEU A 288 6.65 -10.54 2.56
N ASN A 289 6.03 -9.97 3.58
CA ASN A 289 6.75 -9.38 4.71
C ASN A 289 7.56 -10.44 5.47
N LEU A 290 6.93 -11.58 5.80
CA LEU A 290 7.57 -12.62 6.62
C LEU A 290 8.57 -13.47 5.84
N THR A 291 8.27 -13.77 4.56
CA THR A 291 9.08 -14.71 3.77
C THR A 291 10.23 -14.00 3.05
N TYR A 292 10.03 -12.78 2.58
CA TYR A 292 10.99 -12.10 1.71
C TYR A 292 11.65 -10.89 2.35
N LEU A 293 10.92 -10.06 3.10
CA LEU A 293 11.42 -8.78 3.60
C LEU A 293 12.09 -8.90 4.96
N GLU A 294 11.44 -9.46 5.96
CA GLU A 294 12.02 -9.63 7.30
C GLU A 294 13.37 -10.39 7.30
N PRO A 295 13.55 -11.47 6.51
CA PRO A 295 14.85 -12.15 6.44
C PRO A 295 15.98 -11.30 5.89
N LEU A 296 15.70 -10.21 5.17
CA LEU A 296 16.70 -9.29 4.66
C LEU A 296 17.24 -8.32 5.72
N THR A 297 16.70 -8.30 6.93
CA THR A 297 17.09 -7.36 8.00
C THR A 297 18.61 -7.34 8.24
N ALA A 298 19.27 -8.50 8.20
CA ALA A 298 20.71 -8.59 8.38
C ALA A 298 21.51 -7.96 7.21
N SER A 299 20.94 -7.93 6.01
CA SER A 299 21.59 -7.43 4.80
C SER A 299 21.55 -5.90 4.68
N PHE A 300 20.59 -5.24 5.34
CA PHE A 300 20.43 -3.79 5.24
C PHE A 300 21.35 -3.05 6.20
N PRO A 301 21.99 -1.94 5.76
CA PRO A 301 22.73 -1.07 6.65
C PRO A 301 21.78 -0.33 7.62
N ALA A 302 22.32 0.15 8.74
CA ALA A 302 21.52 0.77 9.81
C ALA A 302 20.69 1.96 9.34
N ASN A 303 21.23 2.79 8.45
CA ASN A 303 20.54 3.97 7.90
C ASN A 303 19.38 3.64 6.94
N ARG A 304 19.12 2.38 6.69
CA ARG A 304 18.00 1.90 5.85
C ARG A 304 16.98 1.11 6.65
N LYS A 305 17.12 1.06 7.96
CA LYS A 305 16.21 0.38 8.89
C LYS A 305 15.33 1.38 9.62
N GLY A 306 14.19 0.92 10.06
CA GLY A 306 13.29 1.67 10.94
C GLY A 306 13.89 1.89 12.33
N GLU A 307 13.19 2.65 13.16
CA GLU A 307 13.62 2.98 14.53
C GLU A 307 13.84 1.74 15.40
N LEU A 308 13.09 0.66 15.15
CA LEU A 308 13.23 -0.61 15.86
C LEU A 308 14.23 -1.58 15.19
N GLY A 309 14.96 -1.11 14.19
CA GLY A 309 15.98 -1.91 13.50
C GLY A 309 15.43 -2.85 12.44
N ASP A 310 14.16 -2.74 12.10
CA ASP A 310 13.45 -3.54 11.10
C ASP A 310 13.61 -2.98 9.68
N VAL A 311 13.36 -3.82 8.68
CA VAL A 311 13.38 -3.41 7.27
C VAL A 311 12.05 -2.80 6.85
N ALA A 312 12.08 -2.05 5.76
CA ALA A 312 10.87 -1.57 5.09
C ALA A 312 9.99 -2.74 4.65
N LYS A 313 8.71 -2.64 4.95
CA LYS A 313 7.68 -3.66 4.68
C LYS A 313 6.64 -3.17 3.71
N VAL A 314 5.99 -4.10 3.02
CA VAL A 314 4.89 -3.77 2.10
C VAL A 314 3.55 -3.74 2.84
N ASN A 315 2.70 -2.82 2.40
CA ASN A 315 1.28 -2.72 2.72
C ASN A 315 0.46 -2.55 1.43
N CYS A 316 -0.84 -2.31 1.53
CA CYS A 316 -1.68 -2.16 0.35
C CYS A 316 -1.26 -0.97 -0.53
N ALA A 317 -0.89 0.16 0.08
CA ALA A 317 -0.51 1.37 -0.64
C ALA A 317 0.80 1.21 -1.43
N THR A 318 1.70 0.33 -1.00
CA THR A 318 2.99 0.09 -1.68
C THR A 318 2.81 -0.26 -3.16
N CYS A 319 1.78 -1.05 -3.47
CA CYS A 319 1.48 -1.44 -4.86
C CYS A 319 0.31 -0.62 -5.44
N HIS A 320 -0.75 -0.37 -4.67
CA HIS A 320 -1.98 0.25 -5.18
C HIS A 320 -1.89 1.75 -5.43
N GLN A 321 -1.23 2.50 -4.55
CA GLN A 321 -1.00 3.95 -4.70
C GLN A 321 -2.24 4.74 -5.14
N GLY A 322 -3.39 4.45 -4.52
CA GLY A 322 -4.65 5.14 -4.76
C GLY A 322 -5.49 4.60 -5.91
N ALA A 323 -5.08 3.50 -6.56
CA ALA A 323 -5.84 2.84 -7.61
C ALA A 323 -6.26 1.42 -7.18
N TYR A 324 -7.54 1.07 -7.35
CA TYR A 324 -8.04 -0.25 -6.98
C TYR A 324 -7.40 -1.39 -7.78
N LYS A 325 -6.90 -1.11 -8.97
CA LYS A 325 -5.96 -1.96 -9.72
C LYS A 325 -4.65 -1.19 -9.86
N PRO A 326 -3.54 -1.69 -9.33
CA PRO A 326 -2.24 -1.06 -9.51
C PRO A 326 -1.98 -0.75 -10.98
N LEU A 327 -1.40 0.43 -11.27
CA LEU A 327 -1.14 0.89 -12.64
C LEU A 327 -2.39 0.91 -13.52
N ASN A 328 -3.56 1.18 -12.93
CA ASN A 328 -4.86 1.14 -13.60
C ASN A 328 -5.15 -0.19 -14.34
N GLY A 329 -4.51 -1.28 -13.88
CA GLY A 329 -4.67 -2.62 -14.43
C GLY A 329 -3.81 -2.93 -15.66
N ALA A 330 -2.78 -2.14 -15.91
CA ALA A 330 -1.83 -2.42 -16.99
C ALA A 330 -1.08 -3.75 -16.76
N ALA A 331 -1.15 -4.64 -17.72
CA ALA A 331 -0.56 -5.98 -17.64
C ALA A 331 0.90 -5.97 -18.12
N MET A 332 1.80 -5.35 -17.37
CA MET A 332 3.24 -5.29 -17.72
C MET A 332 3.90 -6.67 -17.74
N LEU A 333 3.36 -7.64 -16.98
CA LEU A 333 3.91 -8.99 -16.91
C LEU A 333 3.91 -9.70 -18.27
N LYS A 334 2.98 -9.38 -19.16
CA LYS A 334 2.93 -9.96 -20.53
C LYS A 334 4.20 -9.68 -21.33
N ASP A 335 4.84 -8.53 -21.07
CA ASP A 335 6.06 -8.11 -21.76
C ASP A 335 7.32 -8.64 -21.06
N HIS A 336 7.18 -9.27 -19.88
CA HIS A 336 8.23 -9.79 -19.01
C HIS A 336 7.81 -11.15 -18.41
N PRO A 337 7.54 -12.17 -19.26
CA PRO A 337 7.05 -13.48 -18.80
C PRO A 337 8.03 -14.21 -17.89
N GLU A 338 9.30 -13.84 -17.91
CA GLU A 338 10.36 -14.36 -17.03
C GLU A 338 10.12 -14.05 -15.55
N LEU A 339 9.33 -13.01 -15.25
CA LEU A 339 8.88 -12.67 -13.89
C LEU A 339 7.65 -13.46 -13.45
N GLY A 340 7.04 -14.24 -14.34
CA GLY A 340 5.87 -15.08 -14.04
C GLY A 340 6.20 -16.53 -13.70
N LYS A 341 7.46 -16.93 -13.74
CA LYS A 341 7.90 -18.30 -13.53
C LYS A 341 8.91 -18.38 -12.39
N TYR A 342 8.74 -19.38 -11.52
CA TYR A 342 9.85 -19.78 -10.67
C TYR A 342 10.94 -20.41 -11.52
N THR A 343 12.15 -19.95 -11.36
CA THR A 343 13.33 -20.70 -11.79
C THR A 343 13.70 -21.71 -10.70
N ALA A 344 14.14 -22.90 -11.09
CA ALA A 344 14.45 -23.97 -10.14
C ALA A 344 15.50 -23.57 -9.05
N ALA A 345 16.25 -22.50 -9.27
CA ALA A 345 17.17 -21.94 -8.29
C ALA A 345 16.45 -21.18 -7.15
N SER A 346 15.25 -20.65 -7.38
CA SER A 346 14.49 -19.91 -6.35
C SER A 346 13.78 -20.81 -5.34
N ALA A 347 13.56 -22.08 -5.68
CA ALA A 347 12.91 -23.06 -4.82
C ALA A 347 13.81 -23.62 -3.70
N ALA A 348 15.11 -23.31 -3.69
CA ALA A 348 16.12 -24.02 -2.90
C ALA A 348 16.84 -23.17 -1.84
N ALA A 349 16.23 -22.16 -1.24
CA ALA A 349 16.82 -21.56 -0.03
C ALA A 349 15.76 -21.13 0.98
N PRO A 350 15.37 -21.98 1.93
CA PRO A 350 14.98 -21.45 3.21
C PRO A 350 16.24 -20.81 3.79
N ALA A 351 16.14 -19.51 4.15
CA ALA A 351 17.20 -18.86 4.92
C ALA A 351 17.51 -19.76 6.12
N ALA A 352 18.73 -20.30 6.16
CA ALA A 352 19.18 -21.07 7.29
C ALA A 352 19.07 -20.20 8.54
N GLY A 353 18.20 -20.57 9.48
CA GLY A 353 18.24 -20.03 10.82
C GLY A 353 16.97 -19.54 11.49
N LEU A 354 15.78 -19.74 10.93
CA LEU A 354 14.55 -19.45 11.71
C LEU A 354 13.56 -20.60 11.54
N THR A 355 13.57 -21.49 12.51
CA THR A 355 12.51 -22.48 12.71
C THR A 355 11.23 -21.77 13.08
N LYS A 356 10.09 -22.30 12.62
CA LYS A 356 8.71 -21.78 12.83
C LYS A 356 8.29 -21.60 14.29
N THR A 357 9.18 -21.82 15.26
CA THR A 357 8.85 -21.99 16.69
C THR A 357 9.21 -20.78 17.56
N ASP A 358 9.97 -19.79 17.07
CA ASP A 358 10.53 -18.76 17.94
C ASP A 358 9.96 -17.34 17.77
N ILE A 359 8.90 -17.16 16.99
CA ILE A 359 8.19 -15.88 16.99
C ILE A 359 6.96 -15.98 17.88
N THR A 360 7.20 -16.04 19.17
CA THR A 360 6.21 -15.59 20.15
C THR A 360 6.18 -14.07 20.04
N VAL A 361 5.30 -13.55 19.20
CA VAL A 361 4.93 -12.14 19.25
C VAL A 361 4.48 -11.91 20.68
N ALA A 362 5.25 -11.13 21.42
CA ALA A 362 4.82 -10.65 22.72
C ALA A 362 3.49 -9.94 22.47
N SER A 363 2.39 -10.63 22.73
CA SER A 363 1.08 -10.02 22.87
C SER A 363 1.31 -8.92 23.90
N ALA A 364 1.16 -7.67 23.51
CA ALA A 364 1.06 -6.58 24.44
C ALA A 364 -0.25 -6.81 25.23
N ALA A 365 -0.15 -7.70 26.21
CA ALA A 365 -1.13 -7.83 27.26
C ALA A 365 -1.07 -6.50 28.00
N ALA A 366 -2.11 -5.71 27.87
CA ALA A 366 -2.34 -4.59 28.75
C ALA A 366 -2.21 -5.11 30.20
N PRO A 367 -1.49 -4.41 31.09
CA PRO A 367 -1.37 -4.82 32.47
C PRO A 367 -2.78 -4.93 33.04
N ALA A 368 -3.10 -6.11 33.58
CA ALA A 368 -4.36 -6.37 34.25
C ALA A 368 -4.54 -5.33 35.37
N ALA A 369 -5.56 -4.52 35.25
CA ALA A 369 -5.97 -3.60 36.27
C ALA A 369 -6.27 -4.41 37.57
N LYS A 370 -5.48 -4.19 38.60
CA LYS A 370 -5.69 -4.73 39.93
C LYS A 370 -7.05 -4.28 40.43
N ALA A 371 -7.97 -5.21 40.67
CA ALA A 371 -9.23 -4.94 41.29
C ALA A 371 -9.03 -4.25 42.65
N PRO A 372 -9.80 -3.20 42.99
CA PRO A 372 -9.71 -2.60 44.31
C PRO A 372 -10.20 -3.59 45.36
N ALA A 373 -9.40 -3.74 46.40
CA ALA A 373 -9.75 -4.55 47.56
C ALA A 373 -11.02 -3.98 48.24
N ALA A 374 -12.01 -4.84 48.47
CA ALA A 374 -13.17 -4.51 49.29
C ALA A 374 -12.67 -4.17 50.72
N LYS A 375 -13.08 -2.98 51.18
CA LYS A 375 -12.93 -2.65 52.62
C LYS A 375 -14.10 -3.24 53.40
N PRO A 376 -13.79 -3.64 54.66
CA PRO A 376 -14.77 -4.27 55.57
C PRO A 376 -15.93 -3.35 55.95
#